data_4a9b5bfd0f55e4b08294eea0cb3bca33
#
_entry.id   4a9b5bfd0f55e4b08294eea0cb3bca33
#
_cell.length_a   1.000
_cell.length_b   1.000
_cell.length_c   1.000
_cell.angle_alpha   90.00
_cell.angle_beta   90.00
_cell.angle_gamma   90.00
#
_symmetry.space_group_name_H-M   'P 1'
#
loop_
_entity.id
_entity.type
_entity.pdbx_description
1 polymer ?
#
loop_
_entity_poly.entity_id
_entity_poly.type
_entity_poly.pdbx_seq_one_letter_code
_entity_poly.pdbx_strand_id
1 'polypeptide(L)' 'MRSQVFSLLVDNNSGVLSRISGLFSRRGYSIDSITAGMTADPRFTRITIVSSGDEQILSQIEKQLRKLEDVVDIKALKA' A
#
# COMPACT_ATOMS: atom_id res chain seq x y z
N MET A 1 19.16 5.05 -0.92
CA MET A 1 17.71 4.96 -1.19
C MET A 1 17.43 3.62 -1.84
N ARG A 2 16.37 2.98 -1.43
CA ARG A 2 15.99 1.68 -1.98
C ARG A 2 14.51 1.64 -2.29
N SER A 3 14.10 0.65 -3.10
CA SER A 3 12.71 0.41 -3.42
C SER A 3 12.14 -0.71 -2.57
N GLN A 4 10.86 -0.62 -2.27
CA GLN A 4 10.14 -1.63 -1.51
C GLN A 4 8.80 -1.88 -2.20
N VAL A 5 8.44 -3.14 -2.32
CA VAL A 5 7.13 -3.54 -2.81
C VAL A 5 6.25 -3.87 -1.60
N PHE A 6 5.07 -3.26 -1.55
CA PHE A 6 4.06 -3.60 -0.54
C PHE A 6 2.88 -4.25 -1.26
N SER A 7 2.56 -5.47 -0.86
CA SER A 7 1.40 -6.20 -1.38
C SER A 7 0.32 -6.18 -0.32
N LEU A 8 -0.80 -5.56 -0.63
CA LEU A 8 -1.91 -5.40 0.31
C LEU A 8 -3.12 -6.17 -0.15
N LEU A 9 -3.79 -6.79 0.80
CA LEU A 9 -5.14 -7.31 0.59
C LEU A 9 -6.08 -6.36 1.30
N VAL A 10 -7.00 -5.76 0.56
CA VAL A 10 -7.88 -4.72 1.09
C VAL A 10 -9.34 -5.04 0.80
N ASP A 11 -10.22 -4.45 1.60
CA ASP A 11 -11.65 -4.54 1.33
C ASP A 11 -11.96 -3.92 -0.03
N ASN A 12 -12.82 -4.57 -0.80
CA ASN A 12 -13.19 -4.10 -2.12
C ASN A 12 -14.25 -2.99 -2.01
N ASN A 13 -13.79 -1.77 -1.69
CA ASN A 13 -14.66 -0.61 -1.71
C ASN A 13 -14.00 0.53 -2.48
N SER A 14 -14.84 1.40 -3.03
CA SER A 14 -14.41 2.41 -3.99
C SER A 14 -13.50 3.50 -3.41
N GLY A 15 -13.46 3.65 -2.09
CA GLY A 15 -12.67 4.68 -1.43
C GLY A 15 -11.25 4.29 -1.06
N VAL A 16 -10.89 3.00 -1.19
CA VAL A 16 -9.61 2.49 -0.68
C VAL A 16 -8.42 3.12 -1.37
N LEU A 17 -8.43 3.15 -2.70
CA LEU A 17 -7.31 3.75 -3.46
C LEU A 17 -7.14 5.22 -3.12
N SER A 18 -8.23 5.94 -2.96
CA SER A 18 -8.20 7.35 -2.60
C SER A 18 -7.59 7.57 -1.22
N ARG A 19 -7.94 6.72 -0.26
CA ARG A 19 -7.37 6.81 1.09
C ARG A 19 -5.88 6.49 1.11
N ILE A 20 -5.46 5.49 0.35
CA ILE A 20 -4.04 5.15 0.25
C ILE A 20 -3.26 6.27 -0.41
N SER A 21 -3.74 6.78 -1.54
CA SER A 21 -3.10 7.89 -2.24
C SER A 21 -3.02 9.13 -1.36
N GLY A 22 -4.09 9.43 -0.62
CA GLY A 22 -4.12 10.55 0.31
C GLY A 22 -3.12 10.40 1.44
N LEU A 23 -2.97 9.19 1.97
CA LEU A 23 -1.99 8.91 3.02
C LEU A 23 -0.56 9.22 2.53
N PHE A 24 -0.21 8.71 1.35
CA PHE A 24 1.12 8.94 0.78
C PHE A 24 1.35 10.41 0.49
N SER A 25 0.36 11.07 -0.09
CA SER A 25 0.46 12.47 -0.45
C SER A 25 0.64 13.36 0.78
N ARG A 26 -0.14 13.14 1.84
CA ARG A 26 -0.06 13.97 3.05
C ARG A 26 1.27 13.84 3.77
N ARG A 27 1.92 12.69 3.67
CA ARG A 27 3.18 12.42 4.35
C ARG A 27 4.40 12.59 3.47
N GLY A 28 4.19 12.93 2.19
CA GLY A 28 5.28 13.11 1.26
C GLY A 28 6.00 11.82 0.88
N TYR A 29 5.34 10.68 1.00
CA TYR A 29 5.90 9.41 0.56
C TYR A 29 5.78 9.30 -0.95
N SER A 30 6.76 8.66 -1.60
CA SER A 30 6.70 8.45 -3.04
C SER A 30 5.84 7.24 -3.39
N ILE A 31 5.09 7.34 -4.48
CA ILE A 31 4.47 6.19 -5.11
C ILE A 31 5.11 6.05 -6.49
N ASP A 32 5.99 5.08 -6.64
CA ASP A 32 6.65 4.83 -7.92
C ASP A 32 5.74 4.04 -8.85
N SER A 33 4.90 3.19 -8.27
CA SER A 33 3.95 2.37 -9.00
C SER A 33 2.82 1.95 -8.06
N ILE A 34 1.61 1.92 -8.55
CA ILE A 34 0.47 1.35 -7.83
C ILE A 34 -0.42 0.61 -8.84
N THR A 35 -0.75 -0.63 -8.51
CA THR A 35 -1.68 -1.43 -9.32
C THR A 35 -2.72 -2.06 -8.41
N ALA A 36 -3.90 -2.28 -8.97
CA ALA A 36 -4.99 -2.93 -8.25
C ALA A 36 -5.53 -4.05 -9.12
N GLY A 37 -5.80 -5.19 -8.51
CA GLY A 37 -6.29 -6.35 -9.23
C GLY A 37 -7.33 -7.12 -8.43
N MET A 38 -8.19 -7.82 -9.15
CA MET A 38 -9.19 -8.68 -8.54
C MET A 38 -8.52 -9.89 -7.91
N THR A 39 -9.14 -10.39 -6.83
CA THR A 39 -8.74 -11.65 -6.22
C THR A 39 -9.82 -12.69 -6.52
N ALA A 40 -9.58 -13.95 -6.13
CA ALA A 40 -10.58 -14.99 -6.25
C ALA A 40 -11.81 -14.72 -5.37
N ASP A 41 -11.65 -13.94 -4.31
CA ASP A 41 -12.73 -13.55 -3.41
C ASP A 41 -13.21 -12.13 -3.75
N PRO A 42 -14.47 -11.96 -4.20
CA PRO A 42 -14.94 -10.64 -4.62
C PRO A 42 -15.02 -9.60 -3.50
N ARG A 43 -14.87 -10.01 -2.24
CA ARG A 43 -14.85 -9.08 -1.12
C ARG A 43 -13.54 -8.31 -1.02
N PHE A 44 -12.49 -8.76 -1.70
CA PHE A 44 -11.14 -8.22 -1.55
C PHE A 44 -10.53 -7.83 -2.87
N THR A 45 -9.64 -6.85 -2.80
CA THR A 45 -8.81 -6.40 -3.92
C THR A 45 -7.35 -6.50 -3.52
N ARG A 46 -6.48 -6.88 -4.43
CA ARG A 46 -5.03 -6.89 -4.24
C ARG A 46 -4.47 -5.57 -4.75
N ILE A 47 -3.80 -4.84 -3.87
CA ILE A 47 -3.11 -3.60 -4.25
C ILE A 47 -1.61 -3.81 -4.08
N THR A 48 -0.85 -3.50 -5.11
CA THR A 48 0.60 -3.59 -5.08
C THR A 48 1.17 -2.19 -5.26
N ILE A 49 1.99 -1.77 -4.30
CA ILE A 49 2.60 -0.44 -4.30
C ILE A 49 4.11 -0.60 -4.30
N VAL A 50 4.78 0.14 -5.17
CA VAL A 50 6.23 0.27 -5.12
C VAL A 50 6.54 1.68 -4.64
N SER A 51 7.36 1.78 -3.60
CA SER A 51 7.75 3.06 -3.01
C SER A 51 9.27 3.06 -2.80
N SER A 52 9.86 4.24 -2.79
CA SER A 52 11.30 4.41 -2.59
C SER A 52 11.56 5.30 -1.38
N GLY A 53 12.63 5.01 -0.68
CA GLY A 53 13.04 5.77 0.48
C GLY A 53 14.15 5.06 1.23
N ASP A 54 14.59 5.65 2.34
CA ASP A 54 15.49 4.96 3.24
C ASP A 54 14.69 3.96 4.09
N GLU A 55 15.39 3.15 4.88
CA GLU A 55 14.74 2.13 5.69
C GLU A 55 13.75 2.70 6.68
N GLN A 56 14.05 3.87 7.25
CA GLN A 56 13.17 4.49 8.22
C GLN A 56 11.86 4.91 7.56
N ILE A 57 11.92 5.51 6.38
CA ILE A 57 10.74 5.93 5.63
C ILE A 57 9.91 4.71 5.22
N LEU A 58 10.56 3.67 4.71
CA LEU A 58 9.85 2.46 4.27
C LEU A 58 9.17 1.76 5.44
N SER A 59 9.82 1.75 6.61
CA SER A 59 9.22 1.21 7.83
C SER A 59 8.00 2.03 8.27
N GLN A 60 8.06 3.34 8.17
CA GLN A 60 6.91 4.21 8.47
C GLN A 60 5.75 3.95 7.53
N ILE A 61 6.03 3.78 6.24
CA ILE A 61 4.99 3.49 5.24
C ILE A 61 4.26 2.21 5.63
N GLU A 62 5.00 1.14 5.94
CA GLU A 62 4.39 -0.12 6.33
C GLU A 62 3.49 0.04 7.56
N LYS A 63 3.97 0.74 8.58
CA LYS A 63 3.20 0.97 9.81
C LYS A 63 1.92 1.75 9.54
N GLN A 64 1.99 2.77 8.70
CA GLN A 64 0.82 3.57 8.37
C GLN A 64 -0.20 2.78 7.56
N LEU A 65 0.27 1.96 6.63
CA LEU A 65 -0.62 1.11 5.84
C LEU A 65 -1.35 0.09 6.72
N ARG A 66 -0.66 -0.47 7.73
CA ARG A 66 -1.27 -1.42 8.67
C ARG A 66 -2.38 -0.80 9.50
N LYS A 67 -2.38 0.50 9.69
CA LYS A 67 -3.38 1.21 10.48
C LYS A 67 -4.67 1.48 9.71
N LEU A 68 -4.69 1.33 8.39
CA LEU A 68 -5.88 1.57 7.59
C LEU A 68 -6.88 0.43 7.82
N GLU A 69 -8.11 0.79 8.13
CA GLU A 69 -9.17 -0.20 8.40
C GLU A 69 -9.43 -1.11 7.21
N ASP A 70 -9.25 -0.58 6.00
CA ASP A 70 -9.49 -1.33 4.77
C ASP A 70 -8.46 -2.42 4.53
N VAL A 71 -7.29 -2.35 5.17
CA VAL A 71 -6.19 -3.29 4.94
C VAL A 71 -6.38 -4.52 5.80
N VAL A 72 -6.62 -5.66 5.14
CA VAL A 72 -6.81 -6.96 5.79
C VAL A 72 -5.47 -7.63 6.03
N ASP A 73 -4.54 -7.51 5.09
CA ASP A 73 -3.22 -8.12 5.17
C ASP A 73 -2.22 -7.27 4.38
N ILE A 74 -0.97 -7.31 4.78
CA ILE A 74 0.11 -6.60 4.10
C ILE A 74 1.39 -7.42 4.16
N LYS A 75 2.11 -7.45 3.04
CA LYS A 75 3.42 -8.06 2.94
C LYS A 75 4.38 -7.06 2.31
N ALA A 76 5.54 -6.92 2.93
CA ALA A 76 6.62 -6.10 2.39
C ALA A 76 7.61 -7.02 1.70
N LEU A 77 7.83 -6.79 0.41
CA LEU A 77 8.71 -7.60 -0.43
C LEU A 77 9.82 -6.72 -0.97
N LYS A 78 11.03 -7.28 -1.06
CA LYS A 78 12.14 -6.54 -1.68
C LYS A 78 11.89 -6.39 -3.18
N ALA A 79 12.18 -5.21 -3.67
CA ALA A 79 12.09 -4.94 -5.10
C ALA A 79 13.31 -5.48 -5.85
#